data_f172f534d35a91860536b9d32ed2a941
#
_entry.id   f172f534d35a91860536b9d32ed2a941
#
_cell.length_a   1.000
_cell.length_b   1.000
_cell.length_c   1.000
_cell.angle_alpha   90.00
_cell.angle_beta   90.00
_cell.angle_gamma   90.00
#
_symmetry.space_group_name_H-M   'P 1'
#
loop_
_entity.id
_entity.type
_entity.pdbx_description
1 polymer ?
#
loop_
_entity_poly.entity_id
_entity_poly.type
_entity_poly.pdbx_seq_one_letter_code
_entity_poly.pdbx_strand_id
1 'polypeptide(L)'
;MPEGETAWGNPKVSQELINAVAHVGFGLVRIPVTWAKHMGPAPDYAIEPNWFERVDQVLGYARNAGLYAVINVHHDGADGFKGVQWITLKDANGETTEANNAQVRARFVAVWTQIAKHFANAGEELLFESMNEIHDGYGQPDPRHYTFINQLNQEFVNLVRASGGNNQKRSLVVPGYNTNIDQTLEGFTLPRDSAENRLILSVHYYDPYLFALQGKTHTWGNASPGHDDFGQEDYVVKQFDKLKTSFIDRGVPVLMGEYGATNQAGAEDYRRYYMEYVTKAAVMRGIVPVYWDNGGTGSGAEKSGLFDRASSEVKYPGILGAMMRAKTGSETLESILVPKAK
;
A
#
# COMPACT_ATOMS: atom_id res chain seq x y z
N MET A 1 -6.86 1.00 10.09
CA MET A 1 -7.45 2.31 10.47
C MET A 1 -7.12 2.61 11.92
N PRO A 2 -6.63 3.82 12.26
CA PRO A 2 -6.23 4.14 13.64
C PRO A 2 -7.36 3.96 14.65
N GLU A 3 -8.60 4.23 14.25
CA GLU A 3 -9.76 4.14 15.13
C GLU A 3 -10.50 2.80 15.05
N GLY A 4 -10.05 1.87 14.23
CA GLY A 4 -10.63 0.56 14.03
C GLY A 4 -11.22 0.33 12.62
N GLU A 5 -11.71 -0.88 12.39
CA GLU A 5 -12.17 -1.36 11.08
C GLU A 5 -13.31 -0.54 10.48
N THR A 6 -14.18 0.01 11.31
CA THR A 6 -15.40 0.74 10.89
C THR A 6 -15.28 2.25 10.99
N ALA A 7 -14.09 2.77 11.26
CA ALA A 7 -13.89 4.16 11.64
C ALA A 7 -14.31 5.18 10.57
N TRP A 8 -14.16 4.88 9.28
CA TRP A 8 -14.58 5.79 8.21
C TRP A 8 -16.02 5.57 7.75
N GLY A 9 -16.86 5.02 8.63
CA GLY A 9 -18.25 4.71 8.32
C GLY A 9 -18.44 3.46 7.45
N ASN A 10 -17.39 2.71 7.21
CA ASN A 10 -17.49 1.43 6.51
C ASN A 10 -18.08 0.36 7.46
N PRO A 11 -18.86 -0.59 6.95
CA PRO A 11 -19.20 -1.80 7.69
C PRO A 11 -17.94 -2.67 7.89
N LYS A 12 -18.04 -3.65 8.77
CA LYS A 12 -17.01 -4.69 8.87
C LYS A 12 -16.86 -5.41 7.53
N VAL A 13 -15.63 -5.76 7.19
CA VAL A 13 -15.34 -6.57 5.99
C VAL A 13 -16.11 -7.89 6.06
N SER A 14 -16.76 -8.26 4.94
CA SER A 14 -17.53 -9.49 4.83
C SER A 14 -16.96 -10.42 3.75
N GLN A 15 -17.37 -11.70 3.78
CA GLN A 15 -17.02 -12.65 2.72
C GLN A 15 -17.61 -12.23 1.38
N GLU A 16 -18.81 -11.66 1.36
CA GLU A 16 -19.50 -11.20 0.15
C GLU A 16 -18.69 -10.10 -0.55
N LEU A 17 -18.17 -9.12 0.21
CA LEU A 17 -17.32 -8.07 -0.36
C LEU A 17 -16.04 -8.66 -0.99
N ILE A 18 -15.35 -9.56 -0.28
CA ILE A 18 -14.14 -10.18 -0.80
C ILE A 18 -14.43 -11.06 -2.02
N ASN A 19 -15.56 -11.77 -2.04
CA ASN A 19 -16.01 -12.50 -3.21
C ASN A 19 -16.28 -11.58 -4.40
N ALA A 20 -16.90 -10.42 -4.19
CA ALA A 20 -17.13 -9.42 -5.23
C ALA A 20 -15.81 -8.91 -5.82
N VAL A 21 -14.80 -8.62 -4.95
CA VAL A 21 -13.45 -8.21 -5.38
C VAL A 21 -12.79 -9.31 -6.25
N ALA A 22 -12.85 -10.57 -5.84
CA ALA A 22 -12.31 -11.68 -6.62
C ALA A 22 -13.05 -11.87 -7.96
N HIS A 23 -14.38 -11.78 -7.93
CA HIS A 23 -15.24 -12.00 -9.10
C HIS A 23 -14.94 -11.02 -10.24
N VAL A 24 -14.60 -9.76 -9.93
CA VAL A 24 -14.28 -8.75 -10.95
C VAL A 24 -12.85 -8.85 -11.47
N GLY A 25 -12.04 -9.79 -10.97
CA GLY A 25 -10.75 -10.13 -11.54
C GLY A 25 -9.52 -9.66 -10.75
N PHE A 26 -9.65 -9.14 -9.53
CA PHE A 26 -8.50 -8.94 -8.67
C PHE A 26 -7.91 -10.28 -8.22
N GLY A 27 -6.60 -10.37 -8.06
CA GLY A 27 -5.89 -11.58 -7.62
C GLY A 27 -5.27 -11.46 -6.23
N LEU A 28 -5.29 -10.26 -5.66
CA LEU A 28 -4.66 -9.94 -4.38
C LEU A 28 -5.44 -8.85 -3.66
N VAL A 29 -5.49 -8.96 -2.34
CA VAL A 29 -5.95 -7.89 -1.45
C VAL A 29 -4.82 -7.49 -0.49
N ARG A 30 -4.56 -6.20 -0.36
CA ARG A 30 -3.71 -5.65 0.69
C ARG A 30 -4.62 -5.18 1.81
N ILE A 31 -4.42 -5.73 3.00
CA ILE A 31 -5.27 -5.51 4.17
C ILE A 31 -4.47 -4.68 5.17
N PRO A 32 -4.72 -3.36 5.23
CA PRO A 32 -4.10 -2.49 6.22
C PRO A 32 -4.47 -2.90 7.63
N VAL A 33 -3.50 -3.30 8.45
CA VAL A 33 -3.73 -3.69 9.83
C VAL A 33 -3.03 -2.72 10.77
N THR A 34 -3.80 -2.10 11.67
CA THR A 34 -3.27 -1.26 12.74
C THR A 34 -3.30 -2.05 14.05
N TRP A 35 -2.16 -2.13 14.71
CA TRP A 35 -1.96 -2.93 15.94
C TRP A 35 -1.95 -2.07 17.20
N ALA A 36 -1.64 -0.77 17.07
CA ALA A 36 -1.36 0.12 18.20
C ALA A 36 -2.47 0.17 19.25
N LYS A 37 -3.74 0.08 18.85
CA LYS A 37 -4.89 0.10 19.78
C LYS A 37 -5.31 -1.27 20.31
N HIS A 38 -4.66 -2.30 19.82
CA HIS A 38 -4.97 -3.70 20.14
C HIS A 38 -3.78 -4.41 20.77
N MET A 39 -2.93 -3.66 21.48
CA MET A 39 -1.78 -4.22 22.19
C MET A 39 -1.63 -3.61 23.59
N GLY A 40 -1.10 -4.40 24.49
CA GLY A 40 -0.76 -3.98 25.86
C GLY A 40 0.48 -3.08 25.92
N PRO A 41 0.88 -2.68 27.13
CA PRO A 41 2.03 -1.81 27.36
C PRO A 41 3.37 -2.54 27.13
N ALA A 42 4.44 -1.76 27.17
CA ALA A 42 5.81 -2.26 27.21
C ALA A 42 6.03 -3.14 28.46
N PRO A 43 6.98 -4.10 28.42
CA PRO A 43 7.87 -4.39 27.29
C PRO A 43 7.27 -5.33 26.26
N ASP A 44 6.20 -6.07 26.59
CA ASP A 44 5.69 -7.18 25.81
C ASP A 44 4.87 -6.75 24.61
N TYR A 45 4.19 -5.59 24.70
CA TYR A 45 3.25 -5.11 23.69
C TYR A 45 2.31 -6.22 23.22
N ALA A 46 1.75 -6.99 24.18
CA ALA A 46 0.96 -8.18 23.91
C ALA A 46 -0.29 -7.83 23.08
N ILE A 47 -0.37 -8.39 21.87
CA ILE A 47 -1.51 -8.18 20.97
C ILE A 47 -2.72 -8.93 21.51
N GLU A 48 -3.88 -8.28 21.52
CA GLU A 48 -5.15 -8.84 21.99
C GLU A 48 -5.55 -10.07 21.14
N PRO A 49 -5.89 -11.21 21.76
CA PRO A 49 -6.27 -12.42 21.00
C PRO A 49 -7.46 -12.21 20.06
N ASN A 50 -8.46 -11.44 20.46
CA ASN A 50 -9.64 -11.12 19.65
C ASN A 50 -9.28 -10.33 18.38
N TRP A 51 -8.18 -9.54 18.41
CA TRP A 51 -7.69 -8.85 17.22
C TRP A 51 -7.06 -9.82 16.23
N PHE A 52 -6.26 -10.76 16.69
CA PHE A 52 -5.76 -11.86 15.85
C PHE A 52 -6.91 -12.67 15.25
N GLU A 53 -7.92 -13.05 16.05
CA GLU A 53 -9.10 -13.77 15.56
C GLU A 53 -9.81 -13.00 14.43
N ARG A 54 -9.90 -11.66 14.55
CA ARG A 54 -10.50 -10.85 13.50
C ARG A 54 -9.65 -10.81 12.23
N VAL A 55 -8.34 -10.65 12.37
CA VAL A 55 -7.42 -10.70 11.22
C VAL A 55 -7.47 -12.07 10.53
N ASP A 56 -7.44 -13.17 11.31
CA ASP A 56 -7.61 -14.53 10.79
C ASP A 56 -8.91 -14.69 9.99
N GLN A 57 -10.00 -14.14 10.49
CA GLN A 57 -11.30 -14.20 9.82
C GLN A 57 -11.25 -13.50 8.46
N VAL A 58 -10.67 -12.30 8.38
CA VAL A 58 -10.57 -11.54 7.12
C VAL A 58 -9.61 -12.22 6.14
N LEU A 59 -8.51 -12.77 6.63
CA LEU A 59 -7.59 -13.60 5.81
C LEU A 59 -8.30 -14.88 5.31
N GLY A 60 -9.15 -15.46 6.14
CA GLY A 60 -10.02 -16.59 5.74
C GLY A 60 -10.92 -16.22 4.56
N TYR A 61 -11.49 -15.01 4.55
CA TYR A 61 -12.31 -14.53 3.44
C TYR A 61 -11.50 -14.42 2.14
N ALA A 62 -10.28 -13.89 2.20
CA ALA A 62 -9.39 -13.79 1.04
C ALA A 62 -9.03 -15.18 0.50
N ARG A 63 -8.62 -16.10 1.38
CA ARG A 63 -8.29 -17.48 1.01
C ARG A 63 -9.49 -18.21 0.39
N ASN A 64 -10.68 -18.08 0.97
CA ASN A 64 -11.90 -18.70 0.44
C ASN A 64 -12.26 -18.18 -0.96
N ALA A 65 -11.90 -16.93 -1.26
CA ALA A 65 -12.08 -16.32 -2.56
C ALA A 65 -10.93 -16.58 -3.55
N GLY A 66 -9.89 -17.33 -3.15
CA GLY A 66 -8.73 -17.65 -3.98
C GLY A 66 -7.78 -16.48 -4.19
N LEU A 67 -7.77 -15.49 -3.28
CA LEU A 67 -6.93 -14.31 -3.36
C LEU A 67 -5.64 -14.47 -2.54
N TYR A 68 -4.55 -13.91 -3.04
CA TYR A 68 -3.41 -13.57 -2.20
C TYR A 68 -3.78 -12.45 -1.24
N ALA A 69 -3.16 -12.42 -0.07
CA ALA A 69 -3.35 -11.37 0.92
C ALA A 69 -2.01 -10.80 1.41
N VAL A 70 -1.93 -9.50 1.56
CA VAL A 70 -0.81 -8.81 2.23
C VAL A 70 -1.33 -8.20 3.52
N ILE A 71 -0.70 -8.49 4.65
CA ILE A 71 -0.93 -7.79 5.92
C ILE A 71 0.32 -7.02 6.32
N ASN A 72 0.13 -5.93 7.05
CA ASN A 72 1.22 -5.05 7.46
C ASN A 72 1.05 -4.47 8.86
N VAL A 73 2.00 -3.64 9.25
CA VAL A 73 1.87 -2.62 10.28
C VAL A 73 1.58 -1.31 9.56
N HIS A 74 0.33 -0.81 9.63
CA HIS A 74 -0.15 0.24 8.72
C HIS A 74 -0.09 1.64 9.31
N HIS A 75 -1.13 2.09 10.02
CA HIS A 75 -1.19 3.43 10.61
C HIS A 75 -0.40 3.56 11.93
N ASP A 76 0.50 2.66 12.15
CA ASP A 76 1.38 2.64 13.32
C ASP A 76 2.63 3.53 13.12
N GLY A 77 2.66 4.29 12.05
CA GLY A 77 3.75 5.19 11.77
C GLY A 77 3.42 6.16 10.66
N ALA A 78 2.84 7.27 10.93
CA ALA A 78 2.72 8.36 9.99
C ALA A 78 2.70 9.70 10.69
N ASP A 79 2.85 10.74 9.92
CA ASP A 79 2.87 12.09 10.36
C ASP A 79 1.58 12.53 11.07
N GLY A 80 1.74 13.29 12.09
CA GLY A 80 0.72 14.14 12.65
C GLY A 80 -0.30 13.50 13.58
N PHE A 81 -0.39 12.21 13.72
CA PHE A 81 -1.30 11.56 14.66
C PHE A 81 -0.62 11.29 16.00
N LYS A 82 -0.29 12.34 16.72
CA LYS A 82 0.28 12.23 18.07
C LYS A 82 -0.63 11.33 18.94
N GLY A 83 -0.06 10.24 19.45
CA GLY A 83 -0.72 9.32 20.38
C GLY A 83 -1.41 8.11 19.77
N VAL A 84 -1.55 8.02 18.46
CA VAL A 84 -2.16 6.86 17.76
C VAL A 84 -1.11 6.02 17.05
N GLN A 85 -0.01 6.62 16.66
CA GLN A 85 1.01 5.99 15.85
C GLN A 85 2.32 5.91 16.61
N TRP A 86 2.95 4.75 16.58
CA TRP A 86 4.13 4.46 17.36
C TRP A 86 5.41 4.27 16.53
N ILE A 87 5.31 4.05 15.22
CA ILE A 87 6.49 4.13 14.33
C ILE A 87 6.64 5.59 13.89
N THR A 88 7.35 6.37 14.66
CA THR A 88 7.65 7.77 14.38
C THR A 88 9.15 7.96 14.24
N LEU A 89 9.56 8.74 13.25
CA LEU A 89 10.98 9.04 13.01
C LEU A 89 11.49 10.17 13.91
N LYS A 90 10.56 10.93 14.51
CA LYS A 90 10.85 12.02 15.45
C LYS A 90 10.18 11.80 16.78
N ASP A 91 10.82 12.23 17.85
CA ASP A 91 10.22 12.22 19.19
C ASP A 91 9.15 13.33 19.35
N ALA A 92 8.58 13.45 20.55
CA ALA A 92 7.56 14.45 20.86
C ALA A 92 8.02 15.90 20.69
N ASN A 93 9.34 16.16 20.67
CA ASN A 93 9.93 17.46 20.46
C ASN A 93 10.26 17.73 18.97
N GLY A 94 10.01 16.78 18.10
CA GLY A 94 10.33 16.84 16.67
C GLY A 94 11.80 16.51 16.35
N GLU A 95 12.52 15.87 17.29
CA GLU A 95 13.93 15.54 17.16
C GLU A 95 14.14 14.06 16.87
N THR A 96 15.10 13.75 16.00
CA THR A 96 15.56 12.38 15.75
C THR A 96 16.55 11.97 16.83
N THR A 97 16.13 11.09 17.73
CA THR A 97 16.94 10.65 18.87
C THR A 97 17.14 9.13 18.89
N GLU A 98 18.27 8.67 19.42
CA GLU A 98 18.53 7.24 19.61
C GLU A 98 17.53 6.61 20.59
N ALA A 99 17.08 7.35 21.60
CA ALA A 99 16.09 6.87 22.56
C ALA A 99 14.73 6.59 21.90
N ASN A 100 14.27 7.50 21.01
CA ASN A 100 13.05 7.29 20.23
C ASN A 100 13.21 6.07 19.31
N ASN A 101 14.30 5.99 18.56
CA ASN A 101 14.57 4.88 17.66
C ASN A 101 14.63 3.54 18.40
N ALA A 102 15.25 3.48 19.57
CA ALA A 102 15.31 2.28 20.40
C ALA A 102 13.91 1.84 20.88
N GLN A 103 13.06 2.78 21.28
CA GLN A 103 11.69 2.49 21.71
C GLN A 103 10.84 2.00 20.54
N VAL A 104 10.89 2.67 19.38
CA VAL A 104 10.17 2.27 18.17
C VAL A 104 10.59 0.87 17.74
N ARG A 105 11.91 0.62 17.69
CA ARG A 105 12.48 -0.69 17.34
C ARG A 105 12.03 -1.80 18.27
N ALA A 106 12.08 -1.58 19.60
CA ALA A 106 11.66 -2.57 20.59
C ALA A 106 10.21 -2.99 20.37
N ARG A 107 9.32 -2.03 20.16
CA ARG A 107 7.90 -2.27 19.89
C ARG A 107 7.70 -2.97 18.54
N PHE A 108 8.36 -2.52 17.50
CA PHE A 108 8.29 -3.13 16.16
C PHE A 108 8.69 -4.61 16.19
N VAL A 109 9.79 -4.94 16.86
CA VAL A 109 10.27 -6.32 17.03
C VAL A 109 9.27 -7.14 17.82
N ALA A 110 8.75 -6.62 18.95
CA ALA A 110 7.76 -7.33 19.76
C ALA A 110 6.47 -7.63 19.00
N VAL A 111 5.95 -6.66 18.25
CA VAL A 111 4.73 -6.81 17.43
C VAL A 111 4.94 -7.83 16.32
N TRP A 112 6.01 -7.69 15.52
CA TRP A 112 6.30 -8.63 14.43
C TRP A 112 6.63 -10.04 14.91
N THR A 113 7.23 -10.19 16.10
CA THR A 113 7.45 -11.52 16.71
C THR A 113 6.13 -12.24 16.92
N GLN A 114 5.11 -11.54 17.43
CA GLN A 114 3.80 -12.12 17.67
C GLN A 114 3.08 -12.42 16.35
N ILE A 115 3.10 -11.50 15.38
CA ILE A 115 2.49 -11.69 14.06
C ILE A 115 3.12 -12.89 13.35
N ALA A 116 4.45 -12.93 13.27
CA ALA A 116 5.16 -14.00 12.59
C ALA A 116 4.91 -15.36 13.23
N LYS A 117 4.89 -15.43 14.56
CA LYS A 117 4.57 -16.65 15.30
C LYS A 117 3.13 -17.12 15.05
N HIS A 118 2.16 -16.20 15.11
CA HIS A 118 0.74 -16.52 14.93
C HIS A 118 0.47 -17.09 13.52
N PHE A 119 1.05 -16.49 12.49
CA PHE A 119 0.84 -16.90 11.10
C PHE A 119 1.93 -17.82 10.55
N ALA A 120 2.75 -18.45 11.39
CA ALA A 120 3.88 -19.28 10.94
C ALA A 120 3.47 -20.40 9.99
N ASN A 121 2.27 -20.97 10.17
CA ASN A 121 1.74 -22.07 9.37
C ASN A 121 0.76 -21.62 8.27
N ALA A 122 0.50 -20.31 8.12
CA ALA A 122 -0.29 -19.82 7.00
C ALA A 122 0.40 -20.12 5.66
N GLY A 123 -0.37 -20.36 4.60
CA GLY A 123 0.15 -20.71 3.28
C GLY A 123 0.93 -19.58 2.60
N GLU A 124 1.42 -19.85 1.42
CA GLU A 124 2.20 -18.88 0.63
C GLU A 124 1.34 -17.76 0.02
N GLU A 125 0.03 -17.91 0.04
CA GLU A 125 -0.93 -16.88 -0.34
C GLU A 125 -0.94 -15.67 0.61
N LEU A 126 -0.40 -15.81 1.83
CA LEU A 126 -0.22 -14.72 2.78
C LEU A 126 1.19 -14.14 2.69
N LEU A 127 1.29 -12.87 2.38
CA LEU A 127 2.50 -12.07 2.36
C LEU A 127 2.52 -11.13 3.59
N PHE A 128 3.72 -10.82 4.08
CA PHE A 128 3.92 -9.81 5.12
C PHE A 128 4.59 -8.58 4.54
N GLU A 129 4.05 -7.39 4.84
CA GLU A 129 4.65 -6.11 4.53
C GLU A 129 5.11 -5.44 5.84
N SER A 130 6.39 -5.11 5.93
CA SER A 130 7.00 -4.70 7.20
C SER A 130 6.33 -3.49 7.85
N MET A 131 6.00 -2.48 7.05
CA MET A 131 5.38 -1.23 7.48
C MET A 131 4.74 -0.51 6.29
N ASN A 132 3.92 0.50 6.58
CA ASN A 132 3.31 1.36 5.56
C ASN A 132 4.24 2.55 5.19
N GLU A 133 3.72 3.74 5.12
CA GLU A 133 4.35 5.00 4.72
C GLU A 133 5.05 5.69 5.90
N ILE A 134 6.26 5.25 6.24
CA ILE A 134 7.01 5.86 7.35
C ILE A 134 7.81 7.06 6.85
N HIS A 135 7.53 8.23 7.43
CA HIS A 135 8.18 9.49 7.07
C HIS A 135 8.18 10.49 8.25
N ASP A 136 8.90 11.59 8.10
CA ASP A 136 9.01 12.68 9.08
C ASP A 136 8.40 14.00 8.62
N GLY A 137 7.63 13.94 7.55
CA GLY A 137 7.03 15.08 6.84
C GLY A 137 7.29 15.00 5.33
N TYR A 138 6.80 15.98 4.58
CA TYR A 138 6.83 15.97 3.10
C TYR A 138 7.97 16.82 2.51
N GLY A 139 9.02 17.09 3.28
CA GLY A 139 10.24 17.75 2.81
C GLY A 139 11.32 16.76 2.39
N GLN A 140 12.56 17.27 2.28
CA GLN A 140 13.72 16.39 2.15
C GLN A 140 13.94 15.65 3.47
N PRO A 141 14.00 14.30 3.44
CA PRO A 141 14.16 13.51 4.65
C PRO A 141 15.57 13.66 5.23
N ASP A 142 15.67 13.52 6.55
CA ASP A 142 16.94 13.34 7.21
C ASP A 142 17.55 11.99 6.77
N PRO A 143 18.82 11.94 6.29
CA PRO A 143 19.46 10.69 5.88
C PRO A 143 19.48 9.60 6.97
N ARG A 144 19.43 9.98 8.26
CA ARG A 144 19.32 9.04 9.38
C ARG A 144 18.02 8.24 9.34
N HIS A 145 16.95 8.80 8.78
CA HIS A 145 15.67 8.12 8.63
C HIS A 145 15.71 7.01 7.58
N TYR A 146 16.43 7.22 6.47
CA TYR A 146 16.69 6.12 5.52
C TYR A 146 17.41 4.94 6.19
N THR A 147 18.47 5.26 6.95
CA THR A 147 19.23 4.25 7.70
C THR A 147 18.35 3.49 8.67
N PHE A 148 17.50 4.18 9.43
CA PHE A 148 16.63 3.56 10.42
C PHE A 148 15.57 2.67 9.79
N ILE A 149 14.91 3.11 8.70
CA ILE A 149 13.93 2.29 7.97
C ILE A 149 14.59 1.03 7.39
N ASN A 150 15.79 1.17 6.81
CA ASN A 150 16.56 0.02 6.31
C ASN A 150 16.89 -0.98 7.43
N GLN A 151 17.22 -0.50 8.63
CA GLN A 151 17.45 -1.34 9.80
C GLN A 151 16.19 -2.07 10.24
N LEU A 152 15.03 -1.39 10.30
CA LEU A 152 13.75 -2.03 10.62
C LEU A 152 13.37 -3.10 9.59
N ASN A 153 13.56 -2.83 8.31
CA ASN A 153 13.35 -3.81 7.25
C ASN A 153 14.25 -5.04 7.40
N GLN A 154 15.53 -4.84 7.72
CA GLN A 154 16.45 -5.96 7.95
C GLN A 154 16.05 -6.80 9.17
N GLU A 155 15.65 -6.16 10.25
CA GLU A 155 15.17 -6.86 11.45
C GLU A 155 13.89 -7.64 11.21
N PHE A 156 12.96 -7.04 10.49
CA PHE A 156 11.74 -7.72 10.06
C PHE A 156 12.06 -9.01 9.29
N VAL A 157 12.93 -8.95 8.28
CA VAL A 157 13.33 -10.12 7.52
C VAL A 157 13.94 -11.19 8.43
N ASN A 158 14.92 -10.80 9.25
CA ASN A 158 15.60 -11.73 10.15
C ASN A 158 14.62 -12.41 11.12
N LEU A 159 13.73 -11.64 11.71
CA LEU A 159 12.73 -12.09 12.67
C LEU A 159 11.75 -13.08 12.02
N VAL A 160 11.20 -12.72 10.85
CA VAL A 160 10.25 -13.58 10.16
C VAL A 160 10.93 -14.91 9.77
N ARG A 161 12.15 -14.88 9.24
CA ARG A 161 12.88 -16.11 8.89
C ARG A 161 13.16 -16.97 10.12
N ALA A 162 13.54 -16.38 11.24
CA ALA A 162 13.82 -17.08 12.49
C ALA A 162 12.56 -17.70 13.15
N SER A 163 11.38 -17.21 12.85
CA SER A 163 10.11 -17.71 13.43
C SER A 163 9.72 -19.10 12.92
N GLY A 164 10.35 -19.61 11.88
CA GLY A 164 10.17 -20.98 11.37
C GLY A 164 8.90 -21.22 10.59
N GLY A 165 8.51 -22.48 10.39
CA GLY A 165 7.35 -22.84 9.59
C GLY A 165 7.43 -22.34 8.15
N ASN A 166 6.28 -21.94 7.58
CA ASN A 166 6.21 -21.38 6.23
C ASN A 166 6.88 -20.00 6.11
N ASN A 167 7.17 -19.35 7.23
CA ASN A 167 7.85 -18.06 7.23
C ASN A 167 9.29 -18.14 6.72
N GLN A 168 9.91 -19.33 6.74
CA GLN A 168 11.23 -19.52 6.13
C GLN A 168 11.26 -19.25 4.63
N LYS A 169 10.12 -19.34 3.95
CA LYS A 169 9.98 -19.13 2.49
C LYS A 169 8.90 -18.10 2.11
N ARG A 170 8.23 -17.50 3.09
CA ARG A 170 7.19 -16.50 2.85
C ARG A 170 7.73 -15.33 2.06
N SER A 171 6.98 -14.83 1.09
CA SER A 171 7.30 -13.58 0.40
C SER A 171 7.10 -12.40 1.35
N LEU A 172 8.11 -11.53 1.44
CA LEU A 172 8.15 -10.37 2.32
C LEU A 172 8.21 -9.10 1.50
N VAL A 173 7.39 -8.13 1.88
CA VAL A 173 7.28 -6.83 1.23
C VAL A 173 7.94 -5.78 2.11
N VAL A 174 8.84 -4.98 1.54
CA VAL A 174 9.65 -4.01 2.27
C VAL A 174 9.58 -2.64 1.57
N PRO A 175 9.11 -1.59 2.24
CA PRO A 175 9.04 -0.24 1.68
C PRO A 175 10.34 0.52 1.84
N GLY A 176 10.55 1.51 0.96
CA GLY A 176 11.45 2.62 1.19
C GLY A 176 10.77 3.72 2.01
N TYR A 177 11.49 4.85 2.21
CA TYR A 177 10.97 6.02 2.91
C TYR A 177 9.69 6.54 2.24
N ASN A 178 8.64 6.69 3.03
CA ASN A 178 7.32 7.17 2.58
C ASN A 178 6.74 6.42 1.37
N THR A 179 7.21 5.19 1.08
CA THR A 179 6.88 4.47 -0.16
C THR A 179 7.04 5.29 -1.45
N ASN A 180 7.67 6.46 -1.34
CA ASN A 180 7.91 7.37 -2.46
C ASN A 180 9.01 6.83 -3.37
N ILE A 181 8.79 6.87 -4.69
CA ILE A 181 9.68 6.26 -5.68
C ILE A 181 11.06 6.92 -5.66
N ASP A 182 11.13 8.26 -5.71
CA ASP A 182 12.41 8.98 -5.78
C ASP A 182 13.20 8.84 -4.47
N GLN A 183 12.54 8.95 -3.31
CA GLN A 183 13.17 8.78 -2.00
C GLN A 183 13.60 7.31 -1.75
N THR A 184 12.86 6.35 -2.31
CA THR A 184 13.27 4.94 -2.31
C THR A 184 14.55 4.75 -3.11
N LEU A 185 14.64 5.33 -4.31
CA LEU A 185 15.85 5.25 -5.13
C LEU A 185 17.07 5.92 -4.48
N GLU A 186 16.85 6.97 -3.68
CA GLU A 186 17.90 7.69 -2.97
C GLU A 186 18.46 6.91 -1.78
N GLY A 187 17.58 6.33 -0.94
CA GLY A 187 18.00 5.85 0.38
C GLY A 187 17.68 4.40 0.72
N PHE A 188 16.97 3.66 -0.11
CA PHE A 188 16.58 2.29 0.19
C PHE A 188 17.73 1.30 -0.08
N THR A 189 17.90 0.40 0.87
CA THR A 189 18.80 -0.77 0.72
C THR A 189 17.99 -2.04 0.89
N LEU A 190 18.01 -2.90 -0.13
CA LEU A 190 17.34 -4.20 -0.05
C LEU A 190 17.95 -5.04 1.09
N PRO A 191 17.13 -5.53 2.03
CA PRO A 191 17.62 -6.38 3.11
C PRO A 191 18.31 -7.65 2.59
N ARG A 192 19.24 -8.18 3.38
CA ARG A 192 19.75 -9.53 3.16
C ARG A 192 18.70 -10.53 3.60
N ASP A 193 18.47 -11.55 2.79
CA ASP A 193 17.51 -12.61 3.07
C ASP A 193 18.16 -13.98 2.90
N SER A 194 17.87 -14.90 3.80
CA SER A 194 18.28 -16.31 3.67
C SER A 194 17.41 -17.11 2.70
N ALA A 195 16.24 -16.59 2.34
CA ALA A 195 15.34 -17.13 1.32
C ALA A 195 15.55 -16.42 -0.02
N GLU A 196 15.94 -17.16 -1.04
CA GLU A 196 16.18 -16.60 -2.37
C GLU A 196 14.89 -16.12 -3.05
N ASN A 197 14.93 -14.94 -3.67
CA ASN A 197 13.84 -14.36 -4.47
C ASN A 197 12.51 -14.24 -3.70
N ARG A 198 12.57 -13.87 -2.39
CA ARG A 198 11.38 -13.73 -1.53
C ARG A 198 11.17 -12.32 -1.01
N LEU A 199 11.95 -11.35 -1.48
CA LEU A 199 11.76 -9.94 -1.16
C LEU A 199 11.08 -9.20 -2.31
N ILE A 200 10.12 -8.34 -1.96
CA ILE A 200 9.35 -7.51 -2.86
C ILE A 200 9.46 -6.07 -2.38
N LEU A 201 9.83 -5.14 -3.24
CA LEU A 201 9.81 -3.72 -2.91
C LEU A 201 8.37 -3.19 -2.91
N SER A 202 7.99 -2.39 -1.91
CA SER A 202 6.73 -1.64 -1.88
C SER A 202 6.96 -0.18 -2.21
N VAL A 203 6.15 0.37 -3.12
CA VAL A 203 6.03 1.80 -3.42
C VAL A 203 4.56 2.17 -3.55
N HIS A 204 4.23 3.46 -3.34
CA HIS A 204 2.89 4.00 -3.60
C HIS A 204 2.96 5.06 -4.70
N TYR A 205 1.82 5.30 -5.37
CA TYR A 205 1.76 6.25 -6.47
C TYR A 205 0.44 7.02 -6.51
N TYR A 206 0.51 8.31 -6.23
CA TYR A 206 -0.64 9.22 -6.22
C TYR A 206 -0.37 10.55 -6.95
N ASP A 207 0.55 10.54 -7.92
CA ASP A 207 0.86 11.75 -8.68
C ASP A 207 -0.07 11.91 -9.92
N PRO A 208 -0.54 13.13 -10.19
CA PRO A 208 -0.38 14.33 -9.36
C PRO A 208 -1.35 14.32 -8.16
N TYR A 209 -0.85 14.71 -6.99
CA TYR A 209 -1.56 14.65 -5.72
C TYR A 209 -2.88 15.42 -5.70
N LEU A 210 -2.93 16.58 -6.39
CA LEU A 210 -4.14 17.41 -6.45
C LEU A 210 -5.27 16.69 -7.19
N PHE A 211 -4.96 15.91 -8.23
CA PHE A 211 -5.92 15.08 -8.96
C PHE A 211 -6.22 13.78 -8.22
N ALA A 212 -5.18 13.03 -7.86
CA ALA A 212 -5.33 11.66 -7.39
C ALA A 212 -5.92 11.55 -5.97
N LEU A 213 -5.57 12.45 -5.05
CA LEU A 213 -6.02 12.38 -3.65
C LEU A 213 -6.88 13.56 -3.21
N GLN A 214 -6.53 14.81 -3.57
CA GLN A 214 -7.25 15.97 -3.06
C GLN A 214 -8.54 16.30 -3.80
N GLY A 215 -8.67 15.87 -5.07
CA GLY A 215 -9.84 16.23 -5.87
C GLY A 215 -9.96 17.73 -6.15
N LYS A 216 -8.82 18.44 -6.27
CA LYS A 216 -8.78 19.87 -6.60
C LYS A 216 -8.61 20.12 -8.09
N THR A 217 -7.90 19.25 -8.79
CA THR A 217 -7.77 19.24 -10.24
C THR A 217 -8.69 18.18 -10.80
N HIS A 218 -9.52 18.54 -11.80
CA HIS A 218 -10.56 17.66 -12.34
C HIS A 218 -10.17 16.99 -13.66
N THR A 219 -9.02 17.33 -14.20
CA THR A 219 -8.52 16.86 -15.48
C THR A 219 -7.14 16.24 -15.32
N TRP A 220 -6.80 15.28 -16.16
CA TRP A 220 -5.50 14.64 -16.22
C TRP A 220 -5.13 14.31 -17.67
N GLY A 221 -3.84 14.36 -17.97
CA GLY A 221 -3.25 14.10 -19.27
C GLY A 221 -2.74 15.38 -19.95
N ASN A 222 -1.57 15.28 -20.62
CA ASN A 222 -0.88 16.41 -21.26
C ASN A 222 -1.76 17.18 -22.28
N ALA A 223 -2.70 16.49 -22.90
CA ALA A 223 -3.63 17.10 -23.88
C ALA A 223 -4.89 17.70 -23.22
N SER A 224 -5.06 17.59 -21.91
CA SER A 224 -6.27 18.01 -21.20
C SER A 224 -6.16 19.43 -20.69
N PRO A 225 -7.18 20.27 -20.82
CA PRO A 225 -7.12 21.64 -20.32
C PRO A 225 -7.17 21.69 -18.79
N GLY A 226 -6.35 22.54 -18.17
CA GLY A 226 -6.35 22.77 -16.72
C GLY A 226 -5.81 21.59 -15.89
N HIS A 227 -5.00 20.74 -16.49
CA HIS A 227 -4.26 19.71 -15.75
C HIS A 227 -3.16 20.32 -14.87
N ASP A 228 -2.65 19.55 -13.92
CA ASP A 228 -1.50 19.94 -13.10
C ASP A 228 -0.22 20.05 -13.96
N ASP A 229 0.73 20.89 -13.55
CA ASP A 229 1.99 21.10 -14.28
C ASP A 229 2.90 19.88 -14.32
N PHE A 230 2.67 18.87 -13.47
CA PHE A 230 3.43 17.64 -13.42
C PHE A 230 2.53 16.41 -13.20
N GLY A 231 3.11 15.21 -13.25
CA GLY A 231 2.40 13.96 -12.94
C GLY A 231 1.51 13.47 -14.08
N GLN A 232 1.76 13.94 -15.30
CA GLN A 232 1.04 13.50 -16.50
C GLN A 232 1.64 12.21 -17.07
N GLU A 233 1.24 11.79 -18.26
CA GLU A 233 1.61 10.50 -18.88
C GLU A 233 3.12 10.24 -18.93
N ASP A 234 3.89 11.22 -19.34
CA ASP A 234 5.35 11.15 -19.43
C ASP A 234 6.03 10.99 -18.07
N TYR A 235 5.47 11.62 -17.03
CA TYR A 235 5.94 11.48 -15.66
C TYR A 235 5.66 10.06 -15.13
N VAL A 236 4.47 9.50 -15.37
CA VAL A 236 4.13 8.10 -15.02
C VAL A 236 5.13 7.14 -15.63
N VAL A 237 5.38 7.28 -16.95
CA VAL A 237 6.35 6.45 -17.68
C VAL A 237 7.72 6.56 -17.05
N LYS A 238 8.21 7.77 -16.82
CA LYS A 238 9.53 8.05 -16.23
C LYS A 238 9.68 7.42 -14.83
N GLN A 239 8.69 7.56 -13.97
CA GLN A 239 8.75 7.00 -12.62
C GLN A 239 8.77 5.47 -12.63
N PHE A 240 7.96 4.85 -13.47
CA PHE A 240 7.91 3.39 -13.53
C PHE A 240 9.11 2.78 -14.27
N ASP A 241 9.71 3.50 -15.20
CA ASP A 241 10.98 3.10 -15.83
C ASP A 241 12.15 3.10 -14.82
N LYS A 242 12.17 4.05 -13.87
CA LYS A 242 13.14 4.04 -12.77
C LYS A 242 13.01 2.77 -11.93
N LEU A 243 11.78 2.39 -11.54
CA LEU A 243 11.54 1.16 -10.78
C LEU A 243 11.93 -0.10 -11.57
N LYS A 244 11.58 -0.13 -12.86
CA LYS A 244 11.96 -1.25 -13.73
C LYS A 244 13.47 -1.41 -13.76
N THR A 245 14.20 -0.36 -14.08
CA THR A 245 15.67 -0.40 -14.26
C THR A 245 16.41 -0.68 -12.95
N SER A 246 15.93 -0.09 -11.84
CA SER A 246 16.65 -0.17 -10.57
C SER A 246 16.37 -1.45 -9.79
N PHE A 247 15.20 -2.07 -10.00
CA PHE A 247 14.75 -3.22 -9.22
C PHE A 247 14.33 -4.41 -10.08
N ILE A 248 13.35 -4.26 -10.96
CA ILE A 248 12.76 -5.40 -11.68
C ILE A 248 13.78 -6.07 -12.59
N ASP A 249 14.55 -5.30 -13.38
CA ASP A 249 15.60 -5.82 -14.27
C ASP A 249 16.77 -6.43 -13.48
N ARG A 250 16.81 -6.25 -12.16
CA ARG A 250 17.76 -6.86 -11.23
C ARG A 250 17.17 -8.01 -10.42
N GLY A 251 15.96 -8.46 -10.77
CA GLY A 251 15.30 -9.60 -10.14
C GLY A 251 14.57 -9.27 -8.84
N VAL A 252 14.36 -7.99 -8.51
CA VAL A 252 13.56 -7.57 -7.34
C VAL A 252 12.16 -7.18 -7.81
N PRO A 253 11.11 -7.97 -7.50
CA PRO A 253 9.74 -7.62 -7.82
C PRO A 253 9.30 -6.32 -7.13
N VAL A 254 8.40 -5.58 -7.77
CA VAL A 254 7.84 -4.34 -7.22
C VAL A 254 6.32 -4.47 -7.10
N LEU A 255 5.83 -4.22 -5.88
CA LEU A 255 4.42 -4.04 -5.56
C LEU A 255 4.14 -2.53 -5.44
N MET A 256 3.30 -1.99 -6.29
CA MET A 256 2.72 -0.67 -6.07
C MET A 256 1.56 -0.84 -5.11
N GLY A 257 1.88 -0.82 -3.79
CA GLY A 257 1.00 -1.22 -2.70
C GLY A 257 -0.24 -0.36 -2.54
N GLU A 258 -0.17 0.87 -3.02
CA GLU A 258 -1.31 1.77 -3.15
C GLU A 258 -1.17 2.63 -4.40
N TYR A 259 -2.27 2.78 -5.13
CA TYR A 259 -2.47 3.79 -6.15
C TYR A 259 -3.96 4.01 -6.35
N GLY A 260 -4.33 5.16 -6.88
CA GLY A 260 -5.73 5.43 -7.14
C GLY A 260 -5.99 6.87 -7.56
N ALA A 261 -7.25 7.17 -7.83
CA ALA A 261 -7.71 8.52 -8.03
C ALA A 261 -9.07 8.70 -7.35
N THR A 262 -9.21 9.85 -6.68
CA THR A 262 -10.44 10.19 -5.98
C THR A 262 -11.58 10.46 -6.96
N ASN A 263 -12.79 10.12 -6.55
CA ASN A 263 -13.99 10.44 -7.31
C ASN A 263 -14.34 11.92 -7.20
N GLN A 264 -14.54 12.56 -8.34
CA GLN A 264 -14.89 13.98 -8.43
C GLN A 264 -16.07 14.14 -9.40
N ALA A 265 -17.01 15.00 -9.02
CA ALA A 265 -18.15 15.28 -9.87
C ALA A 265 -17.69 15.85 -11.23
N GLY A 266 -18.12 15.23 -12.32
CA GLY A 266 -17.77 15.66 -13.69
C GLY A 266 -16.39 15.24 -14.19
N ALA A 267 -15.57 14.58 -13.37
CA ALA A 267 -14.21 14.14 -13.74
C ALA A 267 -14.10 12.60 -13.98
N GLU A 268 -15.21 11.89 -14.08
CA GLU A 268 -15.20 10.41 -14.20
C GLU A 268 -14.43 9.92 -15.44
N ASP A 269 -14.55 10.60 -16.58
CA ASP A 269 -13.83 10.25 -17.80
C ASP A 269 -12.31 10.39 -17.61
N TYR A 270 -11.84 11.45 -16.91
CA TYR A 270 -10.43 11.65 -16.60
C TYR A 270 -9.92 10.66 -15.54
N ARG A 271 -10.76 10.36 -14.53
CA ARG A 271 -10.44 9.30 -13.56
C ARG A 271 -10.28 7.94 -14.27
N ARG A 272 -11.20 7.61 -15.19
CA ARG A 272 -11.12 6.39 -15.99
C ARG A 272 -9.83 6.33 -16.81
N TYR A 273 -9.49 7.43 -17.51
CA TYR A 273 -8.28 7.54 -18.31
C TYR A 273 -7.02 7.36 -17.45
N TYR A 274 -6.92 8.08 -16.34
CA TYR A 274 -5.81 7.95 -15.39
C TYR A 274 -5.66 6.51 -14.90
N MET A 275 -6.75 5.89 -14.44
CA MET A 275 -6.71 4.54 -13.91
C MET A 275 -6.31 3.51 -14.96
N GLU A 276 -6.78 3.64 -16.20
CA GLU A 276 -6.40 2.78 -17.31
C GLU A 276 -4.92 2.95 -17.65
N TYR A 277 -4.45 4.19 -17.78
CA TYR A 277 -3.07 4.52 -18.15
C TYR A 277 -2.06 4.08 -17.09
N VAL A 278 -2.28 4.46 -15.83
CA VAL A 278 -1.37 4.12 -14.73
C VAL A 278 -1.30 2.61 -14.52
N THR A 279 -2.46 1.93 -14.55
CA THR A 279 -2.49 0.46 -14.46
C THR A 279 -1.71 -0.18 -15.60
N LYS A 280 -1.93 0.26 -16.83
CA LYS A 280 -1.23 -0.27 -18.02
C LYS A 280 0.26 -0.02 -17.94
N ALA A 281 0.67 1.21 -17.61
CA ALA A 281 2.08 1.58 -17.48
C ALA A 281 2.82 0.72 -16.44
N ALA A 282 2.16 0.43 -15.30
CA ALA A 282 2.68 -0.44 -14.26
C ALA A 282 2.84 -1.89 -14.76
N VAL A 283 1.78 -2.47 -15.31
CA VAL A 283 1.76 -3.87 -15.77
C VAL A 283 2.78 -4.12 -16.89
N MET A 284 2.89 -3.22 -17.86
CA MET A 284 3.88 -3.33 -18.95
C MET A 284 5.33 -3.35 -18.44
N ARG A 285 5.58 -2.85 -17.25
CA ARG A 285 6.91 -2.83 -16.61
C ARG A 285 7.11 -3.94 -15.60
N GLY A 286 6.12 -4.81 -15.40
CA GLY A 286 6.18 -5.90 -14.41
C GLY A 286 5.92 -5.44 -12.97
N ILE A 287 5.39 -4.24 -12.77
CA ILE A 287 4.94 -3.73 -11.47
C ILE A 287 3.53 -4.29 -11.20
N VAL A 288 3.29 -4.79 -9.99
CA VAL A 288 1.98 -5.27 -9.55
C VAL A 288 1.21 -4.12 -8.90
N PRO A 289 0.17 -3.56 -9.54
CA PRO A 289 -0.59 -2.44 -8.98
C PRO A 289 -1.70 -2.94 -8.04
N VAL A 290 -1.79 -2.34 -6.85
CA VAL A 290 -2.83 -2.60 -5.85
C VAL A 290 -3.65 -1.33 -5.63
N TYR A 291 -4.90 -1.36 -6.09
CA TYR A 291 -5.80 -0.21 -6.01
C TYR A 291 -6.19 0.08 -4.55
N TRP A 292 -6.13 1.36 -4.16
CA TRP A 292 -6.57 1.83 -2.85
C TRP A 292 -8.08 2.11 -2.84
N ASP A 293 -8.85 1.13 -2.35
CA ASP A 293 -10.28 1.28 -2.07
C ASP A 293 -10.51 1.55 -0.58
N ASN A 294 -10.83 2.76 -0.21
CA ASN A 294 -11.12 3.13 1.18
C ASN A 294 -12.62 3.03 1.55
N GLY A 295 -13.47 2.54 0.62
CA GLY A 295 -14.91 2.43 0.81
C GLY A 295 -15.66 3.75 0.63
N GLY A 296 -14.97 4.87 0.45
CA GLY A 296 -15.58 6.16 0.20
C GLY A 296 -16.05 6.30 -1.25
N THR A 297 -17.31 5.97 -1.53
CA THR A 297 -17.91 6.01 -2.88
C THR A 297 -18.54 7.36 -3.25
N GLY A 298 -18.50 8.36 -2.36
CA GLY A 298 -18.93 9.72 -2.64
C GLY A 298 -17.96 10.48 -3.54
N SER A 299 -18.09 11.79 -3.59
CA SER A 299 -17.22 12.70 -4.33
C SER A 299 -16.40 13.58 -3.39
N GLY A 300 -15.16 13.91 -3.78
CA GLY A 300 -14.26 14.79 -3.04
C GLY A 300 -12.93 14.11 -2.65
N ALA A 301 -12.17 14.80 -1.80
CA ALA A 301 -10.87 14.31 -1.34
C ALA A 301 -10.96 12.90 -0.74
N GLU A 302 -10.00 12.07 -1.10
CA GLU A 302 -9.88 10.68 -0.61
C GLU A 302 -11.13 9.80 -0.80
N LYS A 303 -11.97 10.11 -1.77
CA LYS A 303 -13.12 9.29 -2.14
C LYS A 303 -12.77 8.34 -3.28
N SER A 304 -12.05 7.26 -2.96
CA SER A 304 -11.49 6.31 -3.93
C SER A 304 -12.25 4.98 -4.01
N GLY A 305 -13.32 4.77 -3.23
CA GLY A 305 -14.06 3.52 -3.21
C GLY A 305 -14.63 3.13 -4.58
N LEU A 306 -14.39 1.90 -5.02
CA LEU A 306 -14.99 1.28 -6.21
C LEU A 306 -16.21 0.42 -5.86
N PHE A 307 -16.24 -0.08 -4.63
CA PHE A 307 -17.30 -0.93 -4.13
C PHE A 307 -18.11 -0.21 -3.06
N ASP A 308 -19.42 -0.36 -3.12
CA ASP A 308 -20.27 -0.10 -1.96
C ASP A 308 -20.08 -1.24 -0.97
N ARG A 309 -19.47 -0.94 0.19
CA ARG A 309 -19.08 -1.99 1.14
C ARG A 309 -20.26 -2.59 1.89
N ALA A 310 -21.42 -1.93 1.90
CA ALA A 310 -22.61 -2.46 2.56
C ALA A 310 -23.36 -3.46 1.66
N SER A 311 -23.43 -3.18 0.34
CA SER A 311 -24.09 -4.05 -0.64
C SER A 311 -23.12 -4.96 -1.39
N SER A 312 -21.81 -4.71 -1.31
CA SER A 312 -20.75 -5.37 -2.12
C SER A 312 -20.87 -5.11 -3.62
N GLU A 313 -21.65 -4.12 -4.05
CA GLU A 313 -21.84 -3.77 -5.45
C GLU A 313 -20.73 -2.88 -6.00
N VAL A 314 -20.40 -3.06 -7.27
CA VAL A 314 -19.46 -2.17 -7.98
C VAL A 314 -20.15 -0.84 -8.26
N LYS A 315 -19.63 0.24 -7.71
CA LYS A 315 -20.17 1.61 -7.87
C LYS A 315 -19.69 2.29 -9.16
N TYR A 316 -18.48 1.98 -9.60
CA TYR A 316 -17.86 2.61 -10.78
C TYR A 316 -17.40 1.56 -11.78
N PRO A 317 -18.35 0.89 -12.49
CA PRO A 317 -18.02 -0.20 -13.41
C PRO A 317 -17.16 0.26 -14.60
N GLY A 318 -17.28 1.52 -15.03
CA GLY A 318 -16.44 2.10 -16.09
C GLY A 318 -14.97 2.19 -15.69
N ILE A 319 -14.69 2.63 -14.46
CA ILE A 319 -13.33 2.69 -13.90
C ILE A 319 -12.75 1.29 -13.75
N LEU A 320 -13.50 0.39 -13.12
CA LEU A 320 -13.08 -0.99 -12.89
C LEU A 320 -12.80 -1.71 -14.22
N GLY A 321 -13.70 -1.55 -15.21
CA GLY A 321 -13.52 -2.13 -16.54
C GLY A 321 -12.27 -1.64 -17.26
N ALA A 322 -11.91 -0.35 -17.10
CA ALA A 322 -10.70 0.23 -17.64
C ALA A 322 -9.44 -0.40 -17.00
N MET A 323 -9.43 -0.54 -15.67
CA MET A 323 -8.32 -1.21 -14.97
C MET A 323 -8.15 -2.66 -15.39
N MET A 324 -9.25 -3.41 -15.56
CA MET A 324 -9.20 -4.81 -15.97
C MET A 324 -8.74 -4.98 -17.43
N ARG A 325 -9.14 -4.09 -18.35
CA ARG A 325 -8.56 -4.05 -19.71
C ARG A 325 -7.06 -3.76 -19.68
N ALA A 326 -6.66 -2.76 -18.91
CA ALA A 326 -5.24 -2.42 -18.75
C ALA A 326 -4.39 -3.59 -18.21
N LYS A 327 -4.96 -4.40 -17.31
CA LYS A 327 -4.30 -5.58 -16.73
C LYS A 327 -4.08 -6.69 -17.76
N THR A 328 -5.05 -6.99 -18.59
CA THR A 328 -5.08 -8.20 -19.43
C THR A 328 -5.04 -7.93 -20.94
N GLY A 329 -5.35 -6.71 -21.38
CA GLY A 329 -5.43 -6.34 -22.78
C GLY A 329 -4.06 -6.20 -23.45
N SER A 330 -4.07 -6.30 -24.77
CA SER A 330 -2.89 -6.09 -25.64
C SER A 330 -2.68 -4.63 -26.04
N GLU A 331 -3.53 -3.71 -25.60
CA GLU A 331 -3.44 -2.28 -25.92
C GLU A 331 -2.10 -1.70 -25.49
N THR A 332 -1.59 -0.73 -26.24
CA THR A 332 -0.43 0.09 -25.87
C THR A 332 -0.88 1.34 -25.13
N LEU A 333 0.06 2.04 -24.49
CA LEU A 333 -0.26 3.31 -23.80
C LEU A 333 -0.85 4.36 -24.76
N GLU A 334 -0.35 4.41 -25.99
CA GLU A 334 -0.80 5.36 -27.02
C GLU A 334 -2.22 5.05 -27.53
N SER A 335 -2.70 3.84 -27.36
CA SER A 335 -4.04 3.44 -27.80
C SER A 335 -5.13 3.76 -26.76
N ILE A 336 -4.76 4.14 -25.54
CA ILE A 336 -5.72 4.50 -24.49
C ILE A 336 -6.34 5.87 -24.83
N LEU A 337 -7.67 5.91 -24.92
CA LEU A 337 -8.38 7.09 -25.39
C LEU A 337 -8.37 8.23 -24.37
N VAL A 338 -7.75 9.34 -24.75
CA VAL A 338 -7.80 10.60 -24.01
C VAL A 338 -9.23 11.12 -23.97
N PRO A 339 -9.76 11.56 -22.83
CA PRO A 339 -11.06 12.20 -22.75
C PRO A 339 -11.14 13.44 -23.63
N LYS A 340 -12.24 13.62 -24.35
CA LYS A 340 -12.49 14.86 -25.07
C LYS A 340 -12.91 15.93 -24.09
N ALA A 341 -12.34 17.14 -24.21
CA ALA A 341 -12.83 18.30 -23.49
C ALA A 341 -14.32 18.52 -23.85
N LYS A 342 -15.15 18.64 -22.83
CA LYS A 342 -16.58 18.96 -23.00
C LYS A 342 -16.77 20.45 -23.14
#